data_6d31cadee857ed913247af19f037ab46
#
_entry.id   6d31cadee857ed913247af19f037ab46
#
_cell.length_a   1.000
_cell.length_b   1.000
_cell.length_c   1.000
_cell.angle_alpha   90.00
_cell.angle_beta   90.00
_cell.angle_gamma   90.00
#
_symmetry.space_group_name_H-M   'P 1'
#
loop_
_entity.id
_entity.type
_entity.pdbx_description
1 polymer ?
#
loop_
_entity_poly.entity_id
_entity_poly.type
_entity_poly.pdbx_seq_one_letter_code
_entity_poly.pdbx_strand_id
1 'polypeptide(L)'
;VSQRIISYRRILVVKLRYHGDMLLTTPLISTLKANYPDAKIDVLLYQDTMPILSANPEIHQLYGLKRKTGTLLEKIRNFQGIRHELKQNNYDLIVNLADQWPIALLVKSLGCHSIALDRGNNLKGKIWRSFFSTCVPPIGAHIVEQNLHLLTPLNLPASNTRSTLSLHYRQEDAQSIVDQRPTLLTQRYVVIQPTTRQYYKYWDNDKFAQVIDYLKTKNLEVVLTCGPSEDDLNVVRDIHSQCTHKPDMTFAGKTSFLELAALIDNAVLYIGVDSAPMHMAAALNTPLVCLFGPTDYKLWRPWCDRYKQIWAGEYQQMPAQQNYDQTVKYLSCIPAQAVIQASEQMLQEAQEETTK
;
A
#
# COMPACT_ATOMS: atom_id res chain seq x y z
N VAL A 1 39.00 6.56 11.21
CA VAL A 1 38.16 6.84 12.39
C VAL A 1 36.95 5.96 12.29
N SER A 2 36.90 4.87 13.06
CA SER A 2 35.76 3.96 13.16
C SER A 2 34.58 4.78 13.74
N GLN A 3 33.61 5.16 12.92
CA GLN A 3 32.35 5.76 13.41
C GLN A 3 31.68 4.69 14.29
N ARG A 4 31.45 4.98 15.56
CA ARG A 4 30.62 4.16 16.43
C ARG A 4 29.22 4.13 15.82
N ILE A 5 28.81 2.99 15.27
CA ILE A 5 27.43 2.75 14.88
C ILE A 5 26.63 2.78 16.19
N ILE A 6 25.77 3.78 16.34
CA ILE A 6 24.85 3.86 17.48
C ILE A 6 23.92 2.65 17.37
N SER A 7 23.90 1.79 18.39
CA SER A 7 23.00 0.64 18.44
C SER A 7 21.66 1.07 19.02
N TYR A 8 20.60 1.02 18.22
CA TYR A 8 19.23 1.23 18.69
C TYR A 8 18.58 -0.11 19.04
N ARG A 9 17.80 -0.15 20.13
CA ARG A 9 17.12 -1.34 20.65
C ARG A 9 15.60 -1.24 20.64
N ARG A 10 15.08 -0.02 20.69
CA ARG A 10 13.64 0.28 20.73
C ARG A 10 13.33 1.37 19.72
N ILE A 11 12.81 0.97 18.56
CA ILE A 11 12.56 1.86 17.44
C ILE A 11 11.05 1.99 17.24
N LEU A 12 10.58 3.24 17.12
CA LEU A 12 9.21 3.52 16.74
C LEU A 12 9.18 4.13 15.32
N VAL A 13 8.47 3.49 14.41
CA VAL A 13 8.14 4.03 13.09
C VAL A 13 6.73 4.61 13.14
N VAL A 14 6.55 5.85 12.68
CA VAL A 14 5.27 6.55 12.73
C VAL A 14 4.79 6.86 11.32
N LYS A 15 3.67 6.27 10.89
CA LYS A 15 3.04 6.54 9.59
C LYS A 15 1.52 6.55 9.72
N LEU A 16 0.89 7.69 9.53
CA LEU A 16 -0.56 7.88 9.64
C LEU A 16 -1.16 8.20 8.26
N ARG A 17 -1.31 7.19 7.45
CA ARG A 17 -1.84 7.26 6.08
C ARG A 17 -2.78 6.08 5.81
N TYR A 18 -2.88 5.64 4.56
CA TYR A 18 -3.76 4.59 4.11
C TYR A 18 -3.02 3.25 3.96
N HIS A 19 -3.75 2.17 3.67
CA HIS A 19 -3.22 0.81 3.61
C HIS A 19 -2.03 0.66 2.64
N GLY A 20 -2.14 1.23 1.42
CA GLY A 20 -1.04 1.20 0.46
C GLY A 20 0.23 1.89 0.97
N ASP A 21 0.08 3.04 1.65
CA ASP A 21 1.21 3.75 2.27
C ASP A 21 1.93 2.90 3.33
N MET A 22 1.19 2.02 4.03
CA MET A 22 1.78 1.12 5.02
C MET A 22 2.71 0.11 4.34
N LEU A 23 2.29 -0.48 3.22
CA LEU A 23 3.15 -1.39 2.43
C LEU A 23 4.38 -0.68 1.88
N LEU A 24 4.22 0.54 1.38
CA LEU A 24 5.32 1.36 0.87
C LEU A 24 6.29 1.85 1.96
N THR A 25 5.97 1.59 3.24
CA THR A 25 6.86 1.85 4.39
C THR A 25 7.65 0.60 4.79
N THR A 26 7.27 -0.59 4.34
CA THR A 26 7.94 -1.85 4.75
C THR A 26 9.43 -1.91 4.38
N PRO A 27 9.92 -1.36 3.24
CA PRO A 27 11.36 -1.33 2.97
C PRO A 27 12.16 -0.56 4.03
N LEU A 28 11.61 0.52 4.56
CA LEU A 28 12.22 1.27 5.67
C LEU A 28 12.31 0.41 6.93
N ILE A 29 11.24 -0.32 7.27
CA ILE A 29 11.19 -1.23 8.43
C ILE A 29 12.21 -2.36 8.26
N SER A 30 12.23 -3.01 7.09
CA SER A 30 13.18 -4.08 6.78
C SER A 30 14.64 -3.59 6.80
N THR A 31 14.89 -2.37 6.33
CA THR A 31 16.21 -1.73 6.40
C THR A 31 16.64 -1.49 7.85
N LEU A 32 15.75 -0.99 8.71
CA LEU A 32 16.03 -0.83 10.14
C LEU A 32 16.30 -2.18 10.78
N LYS A 33 15.49 -3.21 10.48
CA LYS A 33 15.68 -4.56 11.06
C LYS A 33 16.98 -5.22 10.59
N ALA A 34 17.39 -5.04 9.35
CA ALA A 34 18.65 -5.55 8.80
C ALA A 34 19.89 -4.90 9.47
N ASN A 35 19.78 -3.64 9.90
CA ASN A 35 20.87 -2.92 10.56
C ASN A 35 20.85 -3.04 12.09
N TYR A 36 19.69 -3.30 12.67
CA TYR A 36 19.47 -3.45 14.11
C TYR A 36 18.69 -4.75 14.38
N PRO A 37 19.30 -5.93 14.18
CA PRO A 37 18.58 -7.22 14.21
C PRO A 37 17.93 -7.52 15.56
N ASP A 38 18.52 -7.05 16.66
CA ASP A 38 17.98 -7.22 18.01
C ASP A 38 16.97 -6.15 18.41
N ALA A 39 16.77 -5.12 17.58
CA ALA A 39 15.83 -4.06 17.88
C ALA A 39 14.38 -4.55 17.82
N LYS A 40 13.59 -4.11 18.77
CA LYS A 40 12.13 -4.19 18.73
C LYS A 40 11.63 -2.97 17.96
N ILE A 41 11.04 -3.22 16.79
CA ILE A 41 10.48 -2.19 15.93
C ILE A 41 8.98 -2.17 16.13
N ASP A 42 8.47 -1.08 16.65
CA ASP A 42 7.04 -0.84 16.80
C ASP A 42 6.56 0.15 15.75
N VAL A 43 5.29 0.06 15.37
CA VAL A 43 4.71 0.97 14.36
C VAL A 43 3.47 1.64 14.92
N LEU A 44 3.42 2.98 14.87
CA LEU A 44 2.24 3.78 15.15
C LEU A 44 1.56 4.14 13.82
N LEU A 45 0.33 3.68 13.66
CA LEU A 45 -0.46 3.87 12.44
C LEU A 45 -1.94 4.09 12.79
N TYR A 46 -2.78 4.32 11.80
CA TYR A 46 -4.22 4.32 12.06
C TYR A 46 -4.73 2.91 12.35
N GLN A 47 -5.65 2.78 13.31
CA GLN A 47 -6.20 1.50 13.75
C GLN A 47 -6.82 0.69 12.59
N ASP A 48 -7.50 1.36 11.67
CA ASP A 48 -8.10 0.76 10.47
C ASP A 48 -7.08 0.21 9.47
N THR A 49 -5.81 0.64 9.55
CA THR A 49 -4.73 0.18 8.67
C THR A 49 -3.83 -0.91 9.30
N MET A 50 -4.02 -1.23 10.58
CA MET A 50 -3.23 -2.26 11.26
C MET A 50 -3.27 -3.64 10.57
N PRO A 51 -4.43 -4.10 10.05
CA PRO A 51 -4.52 -5.46 9.50
C PRO A 51 -3.49 -5.77 8.42
N ILE A 52 -3.15 -4.79 7.57
CA ILE A 52 -2.24 -5.03 6.43
C ILE A 52 -0.79 -5.34 6.86
N LEU A 53 -0.39 -4.95 8.07
CA LEU A 53 0.95 -5.21 8.63
C LEU A 53 0.92 -6.25 9.76
N SER A 54 -0.24 -6.79 10.13
CA SER A 54 -0.42 -7.60 11.34
C SER A 54 0.31 -8.95 11.32
N ALA A 55 0.69 -9.45 10.15
CA ALA A 55 1.46 -10.68 9.99
C ALA A 55 2.94 -10.43 9.67
N ASN A 56 3.41 -9.18 9.69
CA ASN A 56 4.82 -8.87 9.38
C ASN A 56 5.74 -9.27 10.55
N PRO A 57 6.67 -10.23 10.36
CA PRO A 57 7.52 -10.75 11.44
C PRO A 57 8.61 -9.77 11.92
N GLU A 58 8.88 -8.71 11.16
CA GLU A 58 9.87 -7.69 11.51
C GLU A 58 9.31 -6.64 12.48
N ILE A 59 7.97 -6.62 12.66
CA ILE A 59 7.27 -5.68 13.55
C ILE A 59 7.01 -6.38 14.88
N HIS A 60 7.48 -5.76 15.97
CA HIS A 60 7.24 -6.28 17.31
C HIS A 60 5.84 -5.95 17.81
N GLN A 61 5.36 -4.71 17.62
CA GLN A 61 4.04 -4.25 18.08
C GLN A 61 3.46 -3.18 17.15
N LEU A 62 2.16 -3.27 16.90
CA LEU A 62 1.37 -2.23 16.21
C LEU A 62 0.55 -1.43 17.22
N TYR A 63 0.63 -0.10 17.14
CA TYR A 63 -0.17 0.84 17.92
C TYR A 63 -1.15 1.57 17.03
N GLY A 64 -2.45 1.42 17.31
CA GLY A 64 -3.51 1.96 16.49
C GLY A 64 -4.08 3.27 17.01
N LEU A 65 -3.94 4.36 16.25
CA LEU A 65 -4.62 5.62 16.52
C LEU A 65 -5.97 5.66 15.78
N LYS A 66 -7.06 5.95 16.48
CA LYS A 66 -8.38 6.08 15.87
C LYS A 66 -8.42 7.29 14.92
N ARG A 67 -8.79 7.07 13.64
CA ARG A 67 -8.88 8.12 12.62
C ARG A 67 -10.05 9.08 12.88
N LYS A 68 -11.21 8.52 13.21
CA LYS A 68 -12.42 9.28 13.53
C LYS A 68 -12.76 9.09 15.00
N THR A 69 -12.74 10.18 15.74
CA THR A 69 -13.23 10.25 17.11
C THR A 69 -14.31 11.31 17.15
N GLY A 70 -15.42 11.04 17.85
CA GLY A 70 -16.61 11.89 17.81
C GLY A 70 -16.37 13.29 18.39
N THR A 71 -16.00 13.37 19.67
CA THR A 71 -15.85 14.63 20.40
C THR A 71 -14.38 15.05 20.58
N LEU A 72 -14.13 16.31 20.88
CA LEU A 72 -12.78 16.80 21.20
C LEU A 72 -12.20 16.08 22.43
N LEU A 73 -13.02 15.79 23.43
CA LEU A 73 -12.59 15.06 24.63
C LEU A 73 -12.15 13.64 24.31
N GLU A 74 -12.86 12.94 23.41
CA GLU A 74 -12.47 11.61 22.94
C GLU A 74 -11.15 11.65 22.16
N LYS A 75 -10.93 12.68 21.35
CA LYS A 75 -9.64 12.89 20.65
C LYS A 75 -8.49 13.03 21.64
N ILE A 76 -8.66 13.88 22.65
CA ILE A 76 -7.65 14.11 23.69
C ILE A 76 -7.38 12.84 24.48
N ARG A 77 -8.44 12.12 24.90
CA ARG A 77 -8.31 10.86 25.65
C ARG A 77 -7.58 9.79 24.83
N ASN A 78 -7.95 9.60 23.57
CA ASN A 78 -7.29 8.67 22.65
C ASN A 78 -5.80 9.01 22.48
N PHE A 79 -5.49 10.29 22.29
CA PHE A 79 -4.12 10.76 22.15
C PHE A 79 -3.31 10.57 23.45
N GLN A 80 -3.89 10.86 24.61
CA GLN A 80 -3.21 10.67 25.91
C GLN A 80 -3.01 9.18 26.21
N GLY A 81 -3.97 8.31 25.87
CA GLY A 81 -3.82 6.84 25.98
C GLY A 81 -2.64 6.32 25.18
N ILE A 82 -2.58 6.64 23.90
CA ILE A 82 -1.47 6.26 23.02
C ILE A 82 -0.13 6.82 23.53
N ARG A 83 -0.11 8.10 23.94
CA ARG A 83 1.11 8.70 24.49
C ARG A 83 1.60 7.96 25.74
N HIS A 84 0.69 7.56 26.62
CA HIS A 84 1.03 6.81 27.84
C HIS A 84 1.62 5.45 27.50
N GLU A 85 0.98 4.68 26.60
CA GLU A 85 1.46 3.37 26.15
C GLU A 85 2.85 3.48 25.49
N LEU A 86 3.03 4.41 24.56
CA LEU A 86 4.31 4.60 23.87
C LEU A 86 5.43 5.03 24.82
N LYS A 87 5.13 5.84 25.81
CA LYS A 87 6.15 6.30 26.80
C LYS A 87 6.71 5.18 27.66
N GLN A 88 5.92 4.15 27.92
CA GLN A 88 6.36 2.98 28.71
C GLN A 88 7.43 2.12 27.99
N ASN A 89 7.51 2.23 26.66
CA ASN A 89 8.44 1.44 25.85
C ASN A 89 9.86 1.98 25.84
N ASN A 90 10.11 3.21 26.30
CA ASN A 90 11.44 3.84 26.37
C ASN A 90 12.17 3.75 25.01
N TYR A 91 11.55 4.28 23.95
CA TYR A 91 12.16 4.33 22.63
C TYR A 91 13.48 5.10 22.64
N ASP A 92 14.44 4.61 21.87
CA ASP A 92 15.76 5.27 21.67
C ASP A 92 15.88 5.90 20.27
N LEU A 93 15.01 5.48 19.33
CA LEU A 93 14.86 6.09 18.00
C LEU A 93 13.40 6.17 17.59
N ILE A 94 12.99 7.31 17.03
CA ILE A 94 11.72 7.48 16.35
C ILE A 94 11.96 7.92 14.90
N VAL A 95 11.37 7.20 13.93
CA VAL A 95 11.37 7.55 12.53
C VAL A 95 9.95 7.99 12.15
N ASN A 96 9.76 9.30 11.97
CA ASN A 96 8.45 9.89 11.74
C ASN A 96 8.21 10.23 10.27
N LEU A 97 7.31 9.47 9.62
CA LEU A 97 6.82 9.70 8.27
C LEU A 97 5.44 10.39 8.27
N ALA A 98 4.92 10.76 9.45
CA ALA A 98 3.64 11.46 9.56
C ALA A 98 3.84 12.97 9.44
N ASP A 99 2.83 13.66 8.90
CA ASP A 99 2.85 15.11 8.64
C ASP A 99 1.88 15.90 9.53
N GLN A 100 1.23 15.26 10.52
CA GLN A 100 0.25 15.87 11.40
C GLN A 100 0.94 16.55 12.61
N TRP A 101 0.56 17.80 12.92
CA TRP A 101 1.09 18.55 14.05
C TRP A 101 0.91 17.87 15.43
N PRO A 102 -0.25 17.26 15.74
CA PRO A 102 -0.37 16.52 17.00
C PRO A 102 0.64 15.38 17.15
N ILE A 103 1.03 14.75 16.03
CA ILE A 103 2.04 13.70 16.04
C ILE A 103 3.45 14.24 16.27
N ALA A 104 3.78 15.41 15.72
CA ALA A 104 5.03 16.08 16.03
C ALA A 104 5.15 16.38 17.54
N LEU A 105 4.06 16.87 18.17
CA LEU A 105 3.97 17.05 19.62
C LEU A 105 4.15 15.72 20.39
N LEU A 106 3.49 14.66 19.93
CA LEU A 106 3.63 13.33 20.52
C LEU A 106 5.08 12.87 20.49
N VAL A 107 5.72 12.91 19.33
CA VAL A 107 7.12 12.49 19.15
C VAL A 107 8.05 13.29 20.07
N LYS A 108 7.91 14.63 20.08
CA LYS A 108 8.70 15.48 20.99
C LYS A 108 8.50 15.10 22.45
N SER A 109 7.28 14.77 22.85
CA SER A 109 6.95 14.41 24.25
C SER A 109 7.56 13.08 24.72
N LEU A 110 7.99 12.23 23.78
CA LEU A 110 8.66 10.95 24.08
C LEU A 110 10.14 11.15 24.41
N GLY A 111 10.76 12.26 23.99
CA GLY A 111 12.06 12.72 24.47
C GLY A 111 13.28 11.92 24.03
N CYS A 112 13.20 11.19 22.89
CA CYS A 112 14.32 10.42 22.36
C CYS A 112 14.79 10.96 20.99
N HIS A 113 15.85 10.38 20.43
CA HIS A 113 16.34 10.73 19.10
C HIS A 113 15.23 10.53 18.07
N SER A 114 14.97 11.53 17.24
CA SER A 114 13.88 11.49 16.28
C SER A 114 14.28 12.07 14.93
N ILE A 115 13.90 11.36 13.87
CA ILE A 115 14.12 11.76 12.48
C ILE A 115 12.77 11.94 11.82
N ALA A 116 12.58 13.01 11.05
CA ALA A 116 11.33 13.30 10.35
C ALA A 116 11.57 13.87 8.96
N LEU A 117 10.55 13.77 8.09
CA LEU A 117 10.56 14.47 6.81
C LEU A 117 10.47 15.98 7.03
N ASP A 118 11.31 16.71 6.30
CA ASP A 118 11.30 18.18 6.32
C ASP A 118 10.07 18.73 5.58
N ARG A 119 9.57 19.87 6.05
CA ARG A 119 8.40 20.56 5.50
C ARG A 119 8.76 21.88 4.79
N GLY A 120 10.02 22.07 4.41
CA GLY A 120 10.49 23.20 3.67
C GLY A 120 10.95 24.39 4.54
N ASN A 121 11.31 25.49 3.88
CA ASN A 121 12.02 26.61 4.51
C ASN A 121 11.12 27.76 5.02
N ASN A 122 9.81 27.64 4.92
CA ASN A 122 8.87 28.62 5.44
C ASN A 122 8.80 28.58 6.99
N LEU A 123 8.08 29.53 7.59
CA LEU A 123 7.93 29.62 9.04
C LEU A 123 7.37 28.32 9.65
N LYS A 124 6.38 27.70 8.99
CA LYS A 124 5.80 26.42 9.44
C LYS A 124 6.84 25.30 9.42
N GLY A 125 7.70 25.24 8.40
CA GLY A 125 8.79 24.27 8.32
C GLY A 125 9.85 24.49 9.42
N LYS A 126 10.20 25.74 9.73
CA LYS A 126 11.11 26.08 10.85
C LYS A 126 10.55 25.61 12.20
N ILE A 127 9.26 25.87 12.46
CA ILE A 127 8.59 25.38 13.67
C ILE A 127 8.57 23.85 13.67
N TRP A 128 8.25 23.20 12.56
CA TRP A 128 8.24 21.75 12.42
C TRP A 128 9.57 21.13 12.82
N ARG A 129 10.69 21.65 12.32
CA ARG A 129 12.04 21.16 12.67
C ARG A 129 12.33 21.21 14.17
N SER A 130 11.74 22.15 14.93
CA SER A 130 11.97 22.25 16.38
C SER A 130 11.38 21.10 17.20
N PHE A 131 10.55 20.24 16.58
CA PHE A 131 9.98 19.06 17.23
C PHE A 131 10.85 17.82 17.13
N PHE A 132 11.82 17.78 16.21
CA PHE A 132 12.61 16.61 15.91
C PHE A 132 14.10 16.85 16.07
N SER A 133 14.88 15.80 16.30
CA SER A 133 16.34 15.89 16.38
C SER A 133 16.94 16.19 15.01
N THR A 134 16.39 15.61 13.95
CA THR A 134 16.83 15.81 12.58
C THR A 134 15.63 15.79 11.63
N CYS A 135 15.61 16.70 10.65
CA CYS A 135 14.66 16.67 9.55
C CYS A 135 15.40 16.48 8.23
N VAL A 136 14.86 15.59 7.38
CA VAL A 136 15.45 15.19 6.10
C VAL A 136 14.50 15.58 4.95
N PRO A 137 14.97 16.24 3.90
CA PRO A 137 14.11 16.56 2.76
C PRO A 137 13.65 15.28 2.04
N PRO A 138 12.42 15.25 1.48
CA PRO A 138 11.96 14.12 0.70
C PRO A 138 12.70 14.08 -0.64
N ILE A 139 13.64 13.17 -0.80
CA ILE A 139 14.43 12.97 -2.02
C ILE A 139 14.17 11.57 -2.56
N GLY A 140 13.83 11.47 -3.84
CA GLY A 140 13.53 10.24 -4.56
C GLY A 140 12.36 10.44 -5.52
N ALA A 141 12.38 9.72 -6.63
CA ALA A 141 11.34 9.76 -7.66
C ALA A 141 10.09 8.96 -7.23
N HIS A 142 10.27 7.99 -6.34
CA HIS A 142 9.23 7.14 -5.79
C HIS A 142 9.11 7.29 -4.27
N ILE A 143 7.92 7.10 -3.72
CA ILE A 143 7.68 7.26 -2.27
C ILE A 143 8.51 6.29 -1.42
N VAL A 144 8.83 5.09 -1.92
CA VAL A 144 9.74 4.15 -1.25
C VAL A 144 11.15 4.73 -1.11
N GLU A 145 11.66 5.37 -2.17
CA GLU A 145 12.96 6.03 -2.14
C GLU A 145 12.97 7.18 -1.15
N GLN A 146 11.92 7.99 -1.13
CA GLN A 146 11.76 9.09 -0.15
C GLN A 146 11.70 8.57 1.28
N ASN A 147 10.99 7.46 1.52
CA ASN A 147 10.92 6.82 2.82
C ASN A 147 12.32 6.31 3.25
N LEU A 148 13.06 5.63 2.36
CA LEU A 148 14.40 5.13 2.65
C LEU A 148 15.41 6.26 2.85
N HIS A 149 15.30 7.35 2.07
CA HIS A 149 16.15 8.52 2.21
C HIS A 149 16.05 9.16 3.61
N LEU A 150 14.92 9.01 4.28
CA LEU A 150 14.72 9.46 5.66
C LEU A 150 15.72 8.83 6.64
N LEU A 151 16.29 7.68 6.32
CA LEU A 151 17.29 6.99 7.17
C LEU A 151 18.73 7.50 6.99
N THR A 152 18.99 8.42 6.06
CA THR A 152 20.36 8.92 5.78
C THR A 152 21.12 9.45 7.00
N PRO A 153 20.50 10.11 8.02
CA PRO A 153 21.22 10.54 9.21
C PRO A 153 21.77 9.39 10.07
N LEU A 154 21.30 8.17 9.86
CA LEU A 154 21.78 6.99 10.59
C LEU A 154 23.09 6.43 9.99
N ASN A 155 23.53 6.90 8.83
CA ASN A 155 24.73 6.45 8.12
C ASN A 155 24.79 4.91 7.97
N LEU A 156 23.67 4.29 7.60
CA LEU A 156 23.57 2.84 7.47
C LEU A 156 24.38 2.34 6.26
N PRO A 157 25.00 1.14 6.34
CA PRO A 157 25.66 0.53 5.20
C PRO A 157 24.70 0.31 4.03
N ALA A 158 25.07 0.70 2.82
CA ALA A 158 24.26 0.51 1.62
C ALA A 158 23.93 -0.98 1.36
N SER A 159 24.84 -1.90 1.71
CA SER A 159 24.65 -3.36 1.61
C SER A 159 23.47 -3.88 2.44
N ASN A 160 23.08 -3.16 3.48
CA ASN A 160 21.99 -3.52 4.37
C ASN A 160 20.68 -2.81 4.05
N THR A 161 20.63 -1.98 2.99
CA THR A 161 19.40 -1.38 2.52
C THR A 161 18.51 -2.45 1.88
N ARG A 162 17.26 -2.49 2.32
CA ARG A 162 16.22 -3.37 1.78
C ARG A 162 15.20 -2.51 1.04
N SER A 163 15.11 -2.69 -0.27
CA SER A 163 14.19 -1.91 -1.12
C SER A 163 12.91 -2.65 -1.48
N THR A 164 12.86 -3.96 -1.28
CA THR A 164 11.70 -4.80 -1.62
C THR A 164 10.55 -4.56 -0.63
N LEU A 165 9.33 -4.48 -1.15
CA LEU A 165 8.13 -4.47 -0.30
C LEU A 165 7.98 -5.80 0.43
N SER A 166 7.36 -5.76 1.61
CA SER A 166 7.12 -6.94 2.44
C SER A 166 5.64 -6.99 2.83
N LEU A 167 4.95 -8.04 2.38
CA LEU A 167 3.58 -8.36 2.78
C LEU A 167 3.53 -9.84 3.17
N HIS A 168 3.00 -10.11 4.34
CA HIS A 168 2.85 -11.45 4.88
C HIS A 168 1.40 -11.72 5.21
N TYR A 169 1.00 -12.97 5.05
CA TYR A 169 -0.29 -13.50 5.51
C TYR A 169 -0.05 -14.84 6.21
N ARG A 170 -1.02 -15.31 6.98
CA ARG A 170 -0.91 -16.54 7.75
C ARG A 170 -1.42 -17.73 6.95
N GLN A 171 -1.05 -18.92 7.37
CA GLN A 171 -1.58 -20.15 6.75
C GLN A 171 -3.12 -20.22 6.85
N GLU A 172 -3.68 -19.73 7.95
CA GLU A 172 -5.14 -19.66 8.14
C GLU A 172 -5.85 -18.76 7.14
N ASP A 173 -5.21 -17.63 6.74
CA ASP A 173 -5.75 -16.71 5.74
C ASP A 173 -5.80 -17.40 4.35
N ALA A 174 -4.74 -18.15 3.99
CA ALA A 174 -4.71 -18.93 2.76
C ALA A 174 -5.72 -20.10 2.80
N GLN A 175 -5.84 -20.80 3.93
CA GLN A 175 -6.79 -21.89 4.10
C GLN A 175 -8.24 -21.39 3.97
N SER A 176 -8.57 -20.21 4.50
CA SER A 176 -9.89 -19.59 4.35
C SER A 176 -10.28 -19.41 2.87
N ILE A 177 -9.34 -19.02 2.00
CA ILE A 177 -9.58 -18.90 0.55
C ILE A 177 -9.88 -20.27 -0.06
N VAL A 178 -9.08 -21.27 0.27
CA VAL A 178 -9.26 -22.65 -0.23
C VAL A 178 -10.59 -23.25 0.22
N ASP A 179 -10.97 -23.08 1.47
CA ASP A 179 -12.22 -23.59 2.03
C ASP A 179 -13.45 -23.00 1.36
N GLN A 180 -13.40 -21.71 1.01
CA GLN A 180 -14.49 -21.02 0.31
C GLN A 180 -14.55 -21.38 -1.19
N ARG A 181 -13.40 -21.64 -1.83
CA ARG A 181 -13.32 -21.94 -3.26
C ARG A 181 -12.19 -22.94 -3.58
N PRO A 182 -12.38 -24.24 -3.28
CA PRO A 182 -11.34 -25.27 -3.48
C PRO A 182 -10.81 -25.38 -4.91
N THR A 183 -11.62 -25.04 -5.90
CA THR A 183 -11.24 -25.11 -7.32
C THR A 183 -10.07 -24.19 -7.68
N LEU A 184 -9.82 -23.11 -6.92
CA LEU A 184 -8.69 -22.20 -7.16
C LEU A 184 -7.33 -22.87 -6.91
N LEU A 185 -7.26 -24.02 -6.23
CA LEU A 185 -6.02 -24.80 -6.10
C LEU A 185 -5.52 -25.40 -7.43
N THR A 186 -6.42 -25.63 -8.35
CA THR A 186 -6.12 -26.34 -9.62
C THR A 186 -6.37 -25.47 -10.86
N GLN A 187 -7.09 -24.38 -10.70
CA GLN A 187 -7.41 -23.46 -11.78
C GLN A 187 -6.45 -22.27 -11.78
N ARG A 188 -5.96 -21.90 -12.96
CA ARG A 188 -5.27 -20.62 -13.14
C ARG A 188 -6.30 -19.49 -13.11
N TYR A 189 -6.06 -18.48 -12.29
CA TYR A 189 -7.02 -17.38 -12.14
C TYR A 189 -6.35 -16.01 -12.10
N VAL A 190 -7.14 -15.02 -12.49
CA VAL A 190 -6.80 -13.60 -12.46
C VAL A 190 -7.65 -12.92 -11.39
N VAL A 191 -7.03 -12.10 -10.55
CA VAL A 191 -7.75 -11.25 -9.60
C VAL A 191 -7.96 -9.88 -10.22
N ILE A 192 -9.20 -9.41 -10.23
CA ILE A 192 -9.55 -8.06 -10.69
C ILE A 192 -10.17 -7.26 -9.54
N GLN A 193 -9.56 -6.12 -9.22
CA GLN A 193 -10.02 -5.18 -8.20
C GLN A 193 -10.37 -3.85 -8.85
N PRO A 194 -11.64 -3.61 -9.24
CA PRO A 194 -12.05 -2.41 -9.97
C PRO A 194 -12.27 -1.19 -9.08
N THR A 195 -12.40 -1.38 -7.76
CA THR A 195 -12.84 -0.34 -6.83
C THR A 195 -11.70 0.33 -6.09
N THR A 196 -11.89 1.59 -5.73
CA THR A 196 -11.00 2.43 -4.96
C THR A 196 -11.83 3.46 -4.20
N ARG A 197 -11.28 4.13 -3.19
CA ARG A 197 -12.01 5.14 -2.40
C ARG A 197 -12.35 6.44 -3.15
N GLN A 198 -11.68 6.69 -4.27
CA GLN A 198 -11.82 7.96 -5.00
C GLN A 198 -12.45 7.70 -6.37
N TYR A 199 -13.63 8.25 -6.60
CA TYR A 199 -14.37 8.06 -7.84
C TYR A 199 -13.58 8.48 -9.08
N TYR A 200 -12.76 9.50 -9.00
CA TYR A 200 -11.93 9.96 -10.11
C TYR A 200 -10.82 8.96 -10.54
N LYS A 201 -10.65 7.87 -9.79
CA LYS A 201 -9.76 6.75 -10.11
C LYS A 201 -10.52 5.52 -10.62
N TYR A 202 -11.83 5.59 -10.79
CA TYR A 202 -12.62 4.51 -11.37
C TYR A 202 -12.41 4.44 -12.89
N TRP A 203 -12.41 3.22 -13.38
CA TRP A 203 -12.53 2.94 -14.81
C TRP A 203 -13.97 2.54 -15.15
N ASP A 204 -14.30 2.39 -16.45
CA ASP A 204 -15.64 2.07 -16.89
C ASP A 204 -15.95 0.58 -16.70
N ASN A 205 -17.16 0.29 -16.20
CA ASN A 205 -17.57 -1.06 -15.84
C ASN A 205 -17.72 -1.96 -17.09
N ASP A 206 -18.21 -1.42 -18.20
CA ASP A 206 -18.31 -2.13 -19.49
C ASP A 206 -16.93 -2.54 -20.03
N LYS A 207 -15.90 -1.74 -19.80
CA LYS A 207 -14.54 -2.05 -20.21
C LYS A 207 -13.91 -3.12 -19.34
N PHE A 208 -14.19 -3.12 -18.02
CA PHE A 208 -13.83 -4.26 -17.17
C PHE A 208 -14.52 -5.54 -17.65
N ALA A 209 -15.81 -5.48 -18.02
CA ALA A 209 -16.54 -6.63 -18.55
C ALA A 209 -15.91 -7.17 -19.83
N GLN A 210 -15.47 -6.31 -20.75
CA GLN A 210 -14.76 -6.71 -21.97
C GLN A 210 -13.43 -7.43 -21.66
N VAL A 211 -12.65 -6.92 -20.69
CA VAL A 211 -11.39 -7.57 -20.26
C VAL A 211 -11.69 -8.94 -19.64
N ILE A 212 -12.70 -9.04 -18.79
CA ILE A 212 -13.12 -10.29 -18.15
C ILE A 212 -13.52 -11.32 -19.20
N ASP A 213 -14.40 -10.95 -20.12
CA ASP A 213 -14.87 -11.84 -21.19
C ASP A 213 -13.68 -12.35 -22.01
N TYR A 214 -12.73 -11.45 -22.35
CA TYR A 214 -11.51 -11.85 -23.06
C TYR A 214 -10.68 -12.87 -22.26
N LEU A 215 -10.39 -12.63 -20.99
CA LEU A 215 -9.60 -13.53 -20.16
C LEU A 215 -10.26 -14.90 -20.00
N LYS A 216 -11.57 -14.95 -19.89
CA LYS A 216 -12.36 -16.20 -19.84
C LYS A 216 -12.21 -17.02 -21.13
N THR A 217 -12.08 -16.39 -22.31
CA THR A 217 -11.79 -17.11 -23.57
C THR A 217 -10.41 -17.76 -23.57
N LYS A 218 -9.49 -17.33 -22.71
CA LYS A 218 -8.14 -17.91 -22.53
C LYS A 218 -8.10 -19.04 -21.50
N ASN A 219 -9.26 -19.57 -21.11
CA ASN A 219 -9.38 -20.62 -20.09
C ASN A 219 -8.80 -20.21 -18.72
N LEU A 220 -8.92 -18.93 -18.37
CA LEU A 220 -8.57 -18.39 -17.09
C LEU A 220 -9.85 -18.16 -16.26
N GLU A 221 -9.83 -18.52 -14.99
CA GLU A 221 -10.86 -18.07 -14.07
C GLU A 221 -10.62 -16.59 -13.75
N VAL A 222 -11.68 -15.84 -13.55
CA VAL A 222 -11.59 -14.43 -13.14
C VAL A 222 -12.31 -14.25 -11.81
N VAL A 223 -11.59 -13.78 -10.82
CA VAL A 223 -12.09 -13.52 -9.47
C VAL A 223 -12.23 -12.01 -9.29
N LEU A 224 -13.46 -11.52 -9.15
CA LEU A 224 -13.73 -10.13 -8.81
C LEU A 224 -13.65 -9.93 -7.31
N THR A 225 -12.89 -8.91 -6.90
CA THR A 225 -12.79 -8.47 -5.52
C THR A 225 -13.17 -7.00 -5.38
N CYS A 226 -13.60 -6.58 -4.21
CA CYS A 226 -13.88 -5.19 -3.89
C CYS A 226 -13.86 -4.97 -2.37
N GLY A 227 -13.94 -3.70 -1.93
CA GLY A 227 -14.17 -3.36 -0.54
C GLY A 227 -15.57 -3.81 -0.06
N PRO A 228 -15.83 -3.77 1.26
CA PRO A 228 -17.08 -4.25 1.84
C PRO A 228 -18.23 -3.24 1.77
N SER A 229 -18.02 -2.05 1.20
CA SER A 229 -19.07 -1.03 1.10
C SER A 229 -20.11 -1.43 0.06
N GLU A 230 -21.37 -0.99 0.26
CA GLU A 230 -22.44 -1.24 -0.71
C GLU A 230 -22.13 -0.60 -2.06
N ASP A 231 -21.48 0.56 -2.08
CA ASP A 231 -21.05 1.23 -3.31
C ASP A 231 -20.04 0.36 -4.09
N ASP A 232 -19.05 -0.22 -3.41
CA ASP A 232 -18.09 -1.14 -4.03
C ASP A 232 -18.79 -2.40 -4.57
N LEU A 233 -19.71 -2.97 -3.79
CA LEU A 233 -20.49 -4.14 -4.20
C LEU A 233 -21.38 -3.85 -5.41
N ASN A 234 -21.97 -2.66 -5.49
CA ASN A 234 -22.77 -2.24 -6.65
C ASN A 234 -21.93 -2.15 -7.93
N VAL A 235 -20.69 -1.64 -7.84
CA VAL A 235 -19.77 -1.61 -8.98
C VAL A 235 -19.49 -3.02 -9.51
N VAL A 236 -19.13 -3.97 -8.65
CA VAL A 236 -18.81 -5.33 -9.11
C VAL A 236 -20.04 -6.10 -9.58
N ARG A 237 -21.22 -5.86 -9.01
CA ARG A 237 -22.49 -6.42 -9.50
C ARG A 237 -22.81 -5.89 -10.90
N ASP A 238 -22.59 -4.60 -11.14
CA ASP A 238 -22.80 -3.98 -12.45
C ASP A 238 -21.83 -4.57 -13.48
N ILE A 239 -20.53 -4.66 -13.18
CA ILE A 239 -19.55 -5.33 -14.04
C ILE A 239 -20.00 -6.76 -14.34
N HIS A 240 -20.33 -7.54 -13.30
CA HIS A 240 -20.78 -8.92 -13.44
C HIS A 240 -22.02 -9.01 -14.35
N SER A 241 -22.98 -8.09 -14.23
CA SER A 241 -24.18 -8.08 -15.07
C SER A 241 -23.86 -7.91 -16.54
N GLN A 242 -22.85 -7.12 -16.88
CA GLN A 242 -22.44 -6.78 -18.24
C GLN A 242 -21.55 -7.85 -18.89
N CYS A 243 -20.90 -8.74 -18.10
CA CYS A 243 -20.10 -9.82 -18.66
C CYS A 243 -20.95 -10.88 -19.39
N THR A 244 -20.48 -11.34 -20.54
CA THR A 244 -20.99 -12.54 -21.22
C THR A 244 -20.60 -13.80 -20.46
N HIS A 245 -19.32 -13.88 -20.07
CA HIS A 245 -18.76 -14.96 -19.25
C HIS A 245 -18.61 -14.49 -17.82
N LYS A 246 -19.46 -14.99 -16.91
CA LYS A 246 -19.54 -14.49 -15.54
C LYS A 246 -18.26 -14.77 -14.76
N PRO A 247 -17.66 -13.75 -14.12
CA PRO A 247 -16.55 -13.93 -13.19
C PRO A 247 -17.04 -14.49 -11.83
N ASP A 248 -16.12 -15.03 -11.06
CA ASP A 248 -16.36 -15.48 -9.69
C ASP A 248 -16.45 -14.26 -8.75
N MET A 249 -17.51 -14.16 -7.96
CA MET A 249 -17.76 -13.11 -6.98
C MET A 249 -17.75 -13.61 -5.53
N THR A 250 -17.25 -14.83 -5.28
CA THR A 250 -17.24 -15.44 -3.95
C THR A 250 -16.61 -14.52 -2.91
N PHE A 251 -15.54 -13.83 -3.28
CA PHE A 251 -14.72 -13.00 -2.41
C PHE A 251 -15.07 -11.51 -2.41
N ALA A 252 -16.00 -11.08 -3.26
CA ALA A 252 -16.35 -9.66 -3.37
C ALA A 252 -16.90 -9.10 -2.04
N GLY A 253 -16.19 -8.14 -1.45
CA GLY A 253 -16.53 -7.50 -0.18
C GLY A 253 -16.39 -8.37 1.07
N LYS A 254 -15.82 -9.57 0.96
CA LYS A 254 -15.81 -10.57 2.03
C LYS A 254 -14.43 -10.95 2.57
N THR A 255 -13.36 -10.51 1.93
CA THR A 255 -12.00 -10.81 2.37
C THR A 255 -11.49 -9.81 3.39
N SER A 256 -10.75 -10.28 4.38
CA SER A 256 -9.79 -9.46 5.10
C SER A 256 -8.63 -9.05 4.17
N PHE A 257 -7.77 -8.12 4.60
CA PHE A 257 -6.57 -7.76 3.82
C PHE A 257 -5.60 -8.93 3.68
N LEU A 258 -5.47 -9.79 4.68
CA LEU A 258 -4.55 -10.93 4.62
C LEU A 258 -5.10 -12.06 3.77
N GLU A 259 -6.40 -12.33 3.80
CA GLU A 259 -7.04 -13.25 2.86
C GLU A 259 -6.93 -12.74 1.41
N LEU A 260 -7.13 -11.44 1.19
CA LEU A 260 -6.92 -10.85 -0.14
C LEU A 260 -5.46 -10.98 -0.59
N ALA A 261 -4.48 -10.85 0.33
CA ALA A 261 -3.08 -11.09 0.02
C ALA A 261 -2.85 -12.54 -0.42
N ALA A 262 -3.38 -13.53 0.30
CA ALA A 262 -3.29 -14.94 -0.06
C ALA A 262 -3.93 -15.23 -1.44
N LEU A 263 -5.06 -14.58 -1.73
CA LEU A 263 -5.75 -14.71 -3.02
C LEU A 263 -4.91 -14.11 -4.16
N ILE A 264 -4.31 -12.94 -3.96
CA ILE A 264 -3.47 -12.26 -4.96
C ILE A 264 -2.15 -13.02 -5.20
N ASP A 265 -1.52 -13.53 -4.14
CA ASP A 265 -0.23 -14.23 -4.22
C ASP A 265 -0.26 -15.46 -5.13
N ASN A 266 -1.39 -16.17 -5.15
CA ASN A 266 -1.60 -17.36 -5.97
C ASN A 266 -2.24 -17.08 -7.35
N ALA A 267 -2.53 -15.82 -7.66
CA ALA A 267 -3.06 -15.44 -8.97
C ALA A 267 -1.96 -15.40 -10.04
N VAL A 268 -2.29 -15.76 -11.26
CA VAL A 268 -1.36 -15.65 -12.40
C VAL A 268 -1.23 -14.21 -12.90
N LEU A 269 -2.20 -13.36 -12.56
CA LEU A 269 -2.23 -11.93 -12.90
C LEU A 269 -3.17 -11.19 -11.95
N TYR A 270 -2.79 -9.98 -11.58
CA TYR A 270 -3.65 -9.00 -10.93
C TYR A 270 -3.95 -7.85 -11.89
N ILE A 271 -5.20 -7.39 -11.95
CA ILE A 271 -5.60 -6.21 -12.71
C ILE A 271 -6.37 -5.26 -11.78
N GLY A 272 -5.98 -3.99 -11.77
CA GLY A 272 -6.68 -3.02 -10.92
C GLY A 272 -6.30 -1.58 -11.20
N VAL A 273 -6.90 -0.70 -10.41
CA VAL A 273 -6.66 0.74 -10.45
C VAL A 273 -5.68 1.14 -9.33
N ASP A 274 -5.24 2.40 -9.32
CA ASP A 274 -4.40 2.98 -8.25
C ASP A 274 -5.10 2.88 -6.89
N SER A 275 -4.79 1.81 -6.15
CA SER A 275 -5.40 1.44 -4.86
C SER A 275 -4.46 0.55 -4.02
N ALA A 276 -4.82 0.30 -2.76
CA ALA A 276 -4.00 -0.54 -1.87
C ALA A 276 -3.79 -1.98 -2.40
N PRO A 277 -4.79 -2.69 -2.98
CA PRO A 277 -4.57 -4.02 -3.56
C PRO A 277 -3.53 -4.06 -4.69
N MET A 278 -3.38 -2.99 -5.47
CA MET A 278 -2.29 -2.88 -6.45
C MET A 278 -0.90 -2.94 -5.76
N HIS A 279 -0.73 -2.24 -4.65
CA HIS A 279 0.51 -2.30 -3.86
C HIS A 279 0.70 -3.66 -3.19
N MET A 280 -0.40 -4.36 -2.84
CA MET A 280 -0.34 -5.73 -2.34
C MET A 280 0.19 -6.68 -3.42
N ALA A 281 -0.32 -6.60 -4.66
CA ALA A 281 0.17 -7.38 -5.78
C ALA A 281 1.67 -7.11 -6.05
N ALA A 282 2.09 -5.84 -5.98
CA ALA A 282 3.50 -5.47 -6.11
C ALA A 282 4.36 -6.06 -4.97
N ALA A 283 3.87 -6.05 -3.72
CA ALA A 283 4.59 -6.60 -2.58
C ALA A 283 4.73 -8.12 -2.63
N LEU A 284 3.79 -8.82 -3.25
CA LEU A 284 3.77 -10.26 -3.45
C LEU A 284 4.48 -10.68 -4.75
N ASN A 285 4.96 -9.71 -5.53
CA ASN A 285 5.56 -9.94 -6.86
C ASN A 285 4.64 -10.69 -7.82
N THR A 286 3.33 -10.59 -7.64
CA THR A 286 2.32 -11.10 -8.57
C THR A 286 2.36 -10.26 -9.85
N PRO A 287 2.39 -10.87 -11.07
CA PRO A 287 2.29 -10.10 -12.31
C PRO A 287 1.08 -9.20 -12.28
N LEU A 288 1.23 -7.92 -12.64
CA LEU A 288 0.12 -7.00 -12.51
C LEU A 288 -0.01 -6.00 -13.67
N VAL A 289 -1.26 -5.65 -13.97
CA VAL A 289 -1.64 -4.53 -14.82
C VAL A 289 -2.37 -3.51 -13.97
N CYS A 290 -1.93 -2.27 -14.01
CA CYS A 290 -2.54 -1.19 -13.22
C CYS A 290 -2.87 0.03 -14.08
N LEU A 291 -4.01 0.66 -13.76
CA LEU A 291 -4.49 1.85 -14.43
C LEU A 291 -4.31 3.06 -13.53
N PHE A 292 -3.69 4.10 -14.08
CA PHE A 292 -3.47 5.37 -13.42
C PHE A 292 -4.19 6.51 -14.14
N GLY A 293 -4.89 7.33 -13.37
CA GLY A 293 -5.51 8.57 -13.80
C GLY A 293 -4.60 9.78 -13.56
N PRO A 294 -5.13 10.85 -12.95
CA PRO A 294 -4.40 12.09 -12.72
C PRO A 294 -3.37 12.02 -11.57
N THR A 295 -3.39 10.96 -10.76
CA THR A 295 -2.40 10.76 -9.69
C THR A 295 -0.99 10.72 -10.25
N ASP A 296 -0.02 11.24 -9.50
CA ASP A 296 1.40 11.15 -9.87
C ASP A 296 1.84 9.68 -9.94
N TYR A 297 1.76 9.13 -11.14
CA TYR A 297 2.05 7.73 -11.42
C TYR A 297 3.53 7.38 -11.24
N LYS A 298 4.45 8.34 -11.29
CA LYS A 298 5.88 8.12 -11.06
C LYS A 298 6.16 7.94 -9.57
N LEU A 299 5.49 8.73 -8.74
CA LEU A 299 5.63 8.69 -7.29
C LEU A 299 4.96 7.44 -6.67
N TRP A 300 3.84 6.97 -7.26
CA TRP A 300 2.97 5.95 -6.69
C TRP A 300 2.85 4.67 -7.52
N ARG A 301 3.64 4.50 -8.58
CA ARG A 301 3.63 3.27 -9.39
C ARG A 301 3.83 2.02 -8.54
N PRO A 302 3.49 0.82 -9.04
CA PRO A 302 3.88 -0.42 -8.39
C PRO A 302 5.39 -0.46 -8.16
N TRP A 303 5.79 -0.84 -6.96
CA TRP A 303 7.20 -0.96 -6.59
C TRP A 303 7.64 -2.42 -6.71
N CYS A 304 7.74 -2.90 -7.94
CA CYS A 304 8.20 -4.23 -8.33
C CYS A 304 8.65 -4.17 -9.79
N ASP A 305 9.16 -5.29 -10.32
CA ASP A 305 9.62 -5.37 -11.71
C ASP A 305 8.56 -5.98 -12.65
N ARG A 306 7.55 -6.69 -12.10
CA ARG A 306 6.57 -7.46 -12.86
C ARG A 306 5.24 -6.71 -13.02
N TYR A 307 5.27 -5.56 -13.71
CA TYR A 307 4.04 -4.78 -13.93
C TYR A 307 3.99 -4.10 -15.30
N LYS A 308 2.78 -3.88 -15.79
CA LYS A 308 2.45 -2.94 -16.87
C LYS A 308 1.54 -1.86 -16.32
N GLN A 309 1.93 -0.61 -16.52
CA GLN A 309 1.15 0.55 -16.09
C GLN A 309 0.56 1.23 -17.31
N ILE A 310 -0.74 1.50 -17.26
CA ILE A 310 -1.44 2.25 -18.30
C ILE A 310 -1.86 3.58 -17.68
N TRP A 311 -1.31 4.66 -18.21
CA TRP A 311 -1.59 5.99 -17.70
C TRP A 311 -2.57 6.73 -18.60
N ALA A 312 -3.68 7.22 -18.04
CA ALA A 312 -4.70 7.97 -18.75
C ALA A 312 -4.17 9.21 -19.48
N GLY A 313 -3.03 9.76 -19.01
CA GLY A 313 -2.37 10.89 -19.66
C GLY A 313 -1.78 10.60 -21.03
N GLU A 314 -1.69 9.34 -21.45
CA GLU A 314 -1.32 8.95 -22.82
C GLU A 314 -2.50 9.12 -23.80
N TYR A 315 -3.71 9.21 -23.30
CA TYR A 315 -4.96 9.28 -24.08
C TYR A 315 -5.60 10.66 -24.01
N GLN A 316 -5.47 11.37 -22.90
CA GLN A 316 -5.98 12.73 -22.73
C GLN A 316 -5.17 13.51 -21.69
N GLN A 317 -5.19 14.84 -21.77
CA GLN A 317 -4.51 15.69 -20.80
C GLN A 317 -5.09 15.52 -19.40
N MET A 318 -4.24 15.26 -18.40
CA MET A 318 -4.62 15.16 -17.01
C MET A 318 -4.57 16.51 -16.29
N PRO A 319 -5.52 16.81 -15.41
CA PRO A 319 -5.48 18.03 -14.61
C PRO A 319 -4.38 17.98 -13.56
N ALA A 320 -3.92 19.16 -13.13
CA ALA A 320 -3.05 19.27 -11.96
C ALA A 320 -3.84 18.88 -10.68
N GLN A 321 -3.12 18.41 -9.65
CA GLN A 321 -3.72 17.84 -8.43
C GLN A 321 -4.75 18.76 -7.75
N GLN A 322 -4.51 20.07 -7.73
CA GLN A 322 -5.43 21.05 -7.16
C GLN A 322 -6.74 21.20 -7.93
N ASN A 323 -6.81 20.68 -9.15
CA ASN A 323 -7.93 20.82 -10.07
C ASN A 323 -8.67 19.48 -10.31
N TYR A 324 -8.44 18.46 -9.46
CA TYR A 324 -9.17 17.19 -9.61
C TYR A 324 -10.66 17.38 -9.35
N ASP A 325 -11.45 17.07 -10.37
CA ASP A 325 -12.90 16.95 -10.21
C ASP A 325 -13.24 15.56 -9.68
N GLN A 326 -13.82 15.50 -8.49
CA GLN A 326 -14.16 14.27 -7.79
C GLN A 326 -15.32 13.50 -8.45
N THR A 327 -16.01 14.11 -9.41
CA THR A 327 -17.18 13.54 -10.12
C THR A 327 -16.82 12.96 -11.48
N VAL A 328 -15.56 13.14 -11.93
CA VAL A 328 -15.10 12.69 -13.25
C VAL A 328 -14.29 11.40 -13.10
N LYS A 329 -14.56 10.41 -13.95
CA LYS A 329 -13.74 9.20 -14.12
C LYS A 329 -12.62 9.48 -15.13
N TYR A 330 -11.45 9.85 -14.66
CA TYR A 330 -10.31 10.16 -15.57
C TYR A 330 -9.76 8.96 -16.32
N LEU A 331 -10.05 7.73 -15.86
CA LEU A 331 -9.59 6.53 -16.54
C LEU A 331 -10.48 6.15 -17.74
N SER A 332 -11.63 6.78 -17.91
CA SER A 332 -12.57 6.45 -19.01
C SER A 332 -11.96 6.61 -20.42
N CYS A 333 -10.91 7.39 -20.59
CA CYS A 333 -10.20 7.52 -21.88
C CYS A 333 -9.36 6.27 -22.23
N ILE A 334 -9.01 5.42 -21.25
CA ILE A 334 -8.22 4.20 -21.49
C ILE A 334 -9.13 3.17 -22.19
N PRO A 335 -8.75 2.66 -23.41
CA PRO A 335 -9.53 1.64 -24.09
C PRO A 335 -9.33 0.26 -23.45
N ALA A 336 -10.37 -0.58 -23.46
CA ALA A 336 -10.29 -1.97 -22.98
C ALA A 336 -9.18 -2.76 -23.69
N GLN A 337 -8.97 -2.52 -24.98
CA GLN A 337 -7.93 -3.18 -25.77
C GLN A 337 -6.52 -2.96 -25.22
N ALA A 338 -6.20 -1.78 -24.65
CA ALA A 338 -4.91 -1.52 -24.04
C ALA A 338 -4.68 -2.41 -22.81
N VAL A 339 -5.71 -2.61 -21.99
CA VAL A 339 -5.65 -3.48 -20.80
C VAL A 339 -5.54 -4.96 -21.21
N ILE A 340 -6.26 -5.36 -22.24
CA ILE A 340 -6.17 -6.72 -22.81
C ILE A 340 -4.75 -7.01 -23.30
N GLN A 341 -4.16 -6.12 -24.10
CA GLN A 341 -2.79 -6.29 -24.61
C GLN A 341 -1.75 -6.33 -23.49
N ALA A 342 -1.85 -5.44 -22.51
CA ALA A 342 -0.96 -5.45 -21.35
C ALA A 342 -1.09 -6.76 -20.55
N SER A 343 -2.31 -7.28 -20.41
CA SER A 343 -2.58 -8.55 -19.72
C SER A 343 -1.97 -9.75 -20.47
N GLU A 344 -2.09 -9.79 -21.80
CA GLU A 344 -1.46 -10.82 -22.62
C GLU A 344 0.07 -10.83 -22.47
N GLN A 345 0.69 -9.65 -22.54
CA GLN A 345 2.13 -9.52 -22.37
C GLN A 345 2.58 -10.01 -20.99
N MET A 346 1.89 -9.62 -19.92
CA MET A 346 2.22 -10.06 -18.57
C MET A 346 2.05 -11.57 -18.38
N LEU A 347 0.99 -12.16 -18.95
CA LEU A 347 0.76 -13.60 -18.89
C LEU A 347 1.82 -14.39 -19.67
N GLN A 348 2.29 -13.87 -20.82
CA GLN A 348 3.34 -14.48 -21.62
C GLN A 348 4.69 -14.39 -20.89
N GLU A 349 5.09 -13.23 -20.38
CA GLU A 349 6.31 -13.03 -19.62
C GLU A 349 6.38 -13.97 -18.40
N ALA A 350 5.25 -14.15 -17.67
CA ALA A 350 5.17 -15.06 -16.53
C ALA A 350 5.33 -16.54 -16.92
N GLN A 351 4.86 -16.95 -18.10
CA GLN A 351 5.04 -18.32 -18.59
C GLN A 351 6.49 -18.61 -18.98
N GLU A 352 7.17 -17.68 -19.63
CA GLU A 352 8.57 -17.81 -20.02
C GLU A 352 9.51 -17.93 -18.82
N GLU A 353 9.21 -17.22 -17.71
CA GLU A 353 9.97 -17.33 -16.46
C GLU A 353 9.81 -18.70 -15.78
N THR A 354 8.63 -19.31 -15.87
CA THR A 354 8.36 -20.63 -15.27
C THR A 354 9.04 -21.76 -16.04
N THR A 355 9.41 -21.53 -17.30
CA THR A 355 10.00 -22.53 -18.20
C THR A 355 11.53 -22.52 -18.19
N LYS A 356 12.14 -21.50 -17.60
CA LYS A 356 13.60 -21.38 -17.39
C LYS A 356 14.02 -21.90 -16.02
#